data_3b7ba166f9b25523c69a21dd9b4fc26c
#
_entry.id   3b7ba166f9b25523c69a21dd9b4fc26c
#
_cell.length_a   1.000
_cell.length_b   1.000
_cell.length_c   1.000
_cell.angle_alpha   90.00
_cell.angle_beta   90.00
_cell.angle_gamma   90.00
#
_symmetry.space_group_name_H-M   'P 1'
#
loop_
_entity.id
_entity.type
_entity.pdbx_description
1 polymer ?
#
loop_
_entity_poly.entity_id
_entity_poly.type
_entity_poly.pdbx_seq_one_letter_code
_entity_poly.pdbx_strand_id
1 'polypeptide(L)'
;PLLKNSIQETYVSKSGLKLSVHVNCHDSSSKTLFVLPGYLSHHNTSYMQSSLEMFFNSGWNVIRINPVDHGDSLSLNKEVFNAHQHHEVAECIEQYMKEPNHKYSLLGFSFGGNFALRIGCLNVGYKLDKVVSICPMVDHELSLDMMKSSFFKWYYRRKWLRTFKFKQKNWSDIDFSKIYKIKDFKEVTA
;
A
#
# COMPACT_ATOMS: atom_id res chain seq x y z
N PRO A 1 -12.45 -16.96 6.66
CA PRO A 1 -13.79 -16.40 6.86
C PRO A 1 -13.83 -14.86 6.87
N LEU A 2 -12.94 -14.18 7.63
CA LEU A 2 -12.93 -12.70 7.74
C LEU A 2 -12.70 -11.97 6.42
N LEU A 3 -11.90 -12.51 5.52
CA LEU A 3 -11.66 -11.92 4.19
C LEU A 3 -12.93 -11.87 3.33
N LYS A 4 -13.81 -12.87 3.45
CA LYS A 4 -15.08 -12.92 2.70
C LYS A 4 -16.08 -11.87 3.18
N ASN A 5 -15.91 -11.36 4.40
CA ASN A 5 -16.76 -10.35 5.03
C ASN A 5 -16.17 -8.94 4.91
N SER A 6 -15.06 -8.76 4.18
CA SER A 6 -14.50 -7.43 3.93
C SER A 6 -15.35 -6.69 2.89
N ILE A 7 -15.72 -5.47 3.22
CA ILE A 7 -16.31 -4.55 2.26
C ILE A 7 -15.18 -3.96 1.42
N GLN A 8 -15.25 -4.12 0.11
CA GLN A 8 -14.28 -3.52 -0.81
C GLN A 8 -14.82 -2.19 -1.32
N GLU A 9 -14.00 -1.16 -1.20
CA GLU A 9 -14.30 0.20 -1.67
C GLU A 9 -13.17 0.71 -2.57
N THR A 10 -13.49 1.68 -3.42
CA THR A 10 -12.51 2.44 -4.18
C THR A 10 -12.47 3.86 -3.65
N TYR A 11 -11.32 4.26 -3.11
CA TYR A 11 -11.05 5.64 -2.74
C TYR A 11 -10.49 6.39 -3.94
N VAL A 12 -10.97 7.61 -4.19
CA VAL A 12 -10.43 8.52 -5.22
C VAL A 12 -9.80 9.71 -4.53
N SER A 13 -8.50 9.89 -4.70
CA SER A 13 -7.74 11.01 -4.13
C SER A 13 -8.02 12.33 -4.85
N LYS A 14 -7.58 13.44 -4.28
CA LYS A 14 -7.66 14.78 -4.92
C LYS A 14 -6.89 14.85 -6.23
N SER A 15 -5.82 14.07 -6.38
CA SER A 15 -5.06 13.95 -7.64
C SER A 15 -5.76 13.07 -8.69
N GLY A 16 -6.87 12.42 -8.35
CA GLY A 16 -7.61 11.50 -9.22
C GLY A 16 -7.12 10.05 -9.16
N LEU A 17 -6.06 9.76 -8.39
CA LEU A 17 -5.57 8.39 -8.20
C LEU A 17 -6.56 7.58 -7.36
N LYS A 18 -6.74 6.32 -7.73
CA LYS A 18 -7.67 5.39 -7.09
C LYS A 18 -6.91 4.35 -6.26
N LEU A 19 -7.32 4.19 -5.02
CA LEU A 19 -6.82 3.16 -4.12
C LEU A 19 -7.93 2.14 -3.85
N SER A 20 -7.56 0.87 -3.69
CA SER A 20 -8.50 -0.16 -3.25
C SER A 20 -8.42 -0.31 -1.74
N VAL A 21 -9.56 -0.25 -1.07
CA VAL A 21 -9.69 -0.28 0.38
C VAL A 21 -10.55 -1.47 0.79
N HIS A 22 -10.08 -2.22 1.76
CA HIS A 22 -10.76 -3.40 2.29
C HIS A 22 -11.09 -3.19 3.77
N VAL A 23 -12.35 -3.00 4.06
CA VAL A 23 -12.88 -2.59 5.35
C VAL A 23 -13.47 -3.78 6.10
N ASN A 24 -13.04 -3.99 7.33
CA ASN A 24 -13.64 -4.91 8.28
C ASN A 24 -13.96 -4.13 9.55
N CYS A 25 -15.23 -3.94 9.86
CA CYS A 25 -15.69 -3.18 11.03
C CYS A 25 -16.50 -4.04 11.99
N HIS A 26 -16.43 -3.65 13.24
CA HIS A 26 -17.37 -4.04 14.30
C HIS A 26 -18.36 -2.90 14.52
N ASP A 27 -19.60 -3.21 14.86
CA ASP A 27 -20.65 -2.21 15.07
C ASP A 27 -20.37 -1.25 16.25
N SER A 28 -19.57 -1.66 17.21
CA SER A 28 -19.29 -0.92 18.45
C SER A 28 -17.81 -0.62 18.73
N SER A 29 -16.92 -0.84 17.76
CA SER A 29 -15.49 -0.56 18.00
C SER A 29 -15.19 0.93 18.02
N SER A 30 -14.42 1.36 19.01
CA SER A 30 -13.83 2.71 19.10
C SER A 30 -12.36 2.75 18.69
N LYS A 31 -11.88 1.74 17.95
CA LYS A 31 -10.48 1.59 17.55
C LYS A 31 -10.41 1.16 16.09
N THR A 32 -9.58 1.82 15.29
CA THR A 32 -9.33 1.45 13.90
C THR A 32 -7.83 1.31 13.64
N LEU A 33 -7.45 0.22 13.01
CA LEU A 33 -6.11 -0.01 12.49
C LEU A 33 -6.12 0.10 10.96
N PHE A 34 -5.34 1.03 10.43
CA PHE A 34 -4.99 1.06 9.01
C PHE A 34 -3.77 0.17 8.76
N VAL A 35 -3.79 -0.64 7.70
CA VAL A 35 -2.68 -1.54 7.38
C VAL A 35 -2.23 -1.35 5.94
N LEU A 36 -0.93 -1.12 5.75
CA LEU A 36 -0.30 -0.91 4.45
C LEU A 36 0.61 -2.09 4.08
N PRO A 37 0.46 -2.66 2.88
CA PRO A 37 1.27 -3.78 2.41
C PRO A 37 2.68 -3.33 1.99
N GLY A 38 3.59 -4.29 1.88
CA GLY A 38 4.89 -4.09 1.26
C GLY A 38 4.79 -3.92 -0.25
N TYR A 39 5.91 -3.55 -0.87
CA TYR A 39 6.01 -3.22 -2.30
C TYR A 39 5.46 -4.33 -3.21
N LEU A 40 4.54 -3.97 -4.10
CA LEU A 40 3.83 -4.87 -5.02
C LEU A 40 3.18 -6.09 -4.32
N SER A 41 2.86 -5.94 -3.04
CA SER A 41 2.06 -6.88 -2.25
C SER A 41 0.59 -6.43 -2.25
N HIS A 42 -0.28 -7.03 -1.46
CA HIS A 42 -1.69 -6.67 -1.43
C HIS A 42 -2.39 -7.08 -0.13
N HIS A 43 -3.60 -6.58 0.09
CA HIS A 43 -4.45 -6.80 1.26
C HIS A 43 -4.63 -8.27 1.68
N ASN A 44 -4.43 -9.21 0.75
CA ASN A 44 -4.71 -10.65 0.94
C ASN A 44 -3.43 -11.51 1.05
N THR A 45 -2.26 -10.92 1.35
CA THR A 45 -1.05 -11.70 1.65
C THR A 45 -1.08 -12.21 3.10
N SER A 46 -0.33 -13.28 3.40
CA SER A 46 -0.37 -13.97 4.69
C SER A 46 -0.22 -13.04 5.89
N TYR A 47 0.79 -12.15 5.87
CA TYR A 47 1.02 -11.21 6.97
C TYR A 47 -0.09 -10.16 7.10
N MET A 48 -0.73 -9.74 5.99
CA MET A 48 -1.87 -8.83 6.00
C MET A 48 -3.12 -9.53 6.56
N GLN A 49 -3.31 -10.82 6.25
CA GLN A 49 -4.37 -11.64 6.80
C GLN A 49 -4.18 -11.87 8.30
N SER A 50 -2.96 -12.23 8.72
CA SER A 50 -2.64 -12.41 10.14
C SER A 50 -2.86 -11.13 10.94
N SER A 51 -2.51 -9.96 10.37
CA SER A 51 -2.80 -8.67 11.01
C SER A 51 -4.31 -8.44 11.11
N LEU A 52 -5.07 -8.71 10.04
CA LEU A 52 -6.53 -8.62 10.08
C LEU A 52 -7.10 -9.50 11.19
N GLU A 53 -6.76 -10.79 11.21
CA GLU A 53 -7.31 -11.75 12.18
C GLU A 53 -6.97 -11.37 13.62
N MET A 54 -5.72 -11.01 13.88
CA MET A 54 -5.26 -10.65 15.22
C MET A 54 -5.99 -9.42 15.75
N PHE A 55 -6.04 -8.34 14.99
CA PHE A 55 -6.60 -7.08 15.45
C PHE A 55 -8.14 -7.11 15.43
N PHE A 56 -8.76 -7.71 14.40
CA PHE A 56 -10.20 -7.83 14.35
C PHE A 56 -10.75 -8.69 15.51
N ASN A 57 -10.14 -9.83 15.81
CA ASN A 57 -10.51 -10.66 16.94
C ASN A 57 -10.26 -9.97 18.31
N SER A 58 -9.44 -8.92 18.34
CA SER A 58 -9.18 -8.06 19.51
C SER A 58 -10.11 -6.84 19.56
N GLY A 59 -11.18 -6.82 18.76
CA GLY A 59 -12.19 -5.77 18.75
C GLY A 59 -11.82 -4.48 18.03
N TRP A 60 -10.83 -4.53 17.12
CA TRP A 60 -10.47 -3.38 16.27
C TRP A 60 -11.21 -3.44 14.93
N ASN A 61 -11.62 -2.30 14.42
CA ASN A 61 -11.83 -2.17 12.98
C ASN A 61 -10.48 -2.28 12.27
N VAL A 62 -10.46 -2.96 11.13
CA VAL A 62 -9.23 -3.11 10.34
C VAL A 62 -9.49 -2.67 8.90
N ILE A 63 -8.74 -1.67 8.46
CA ILE A 63 -8.82 -1.10 7.11
C ILE A 63 -7.50 -1.34 6.42
N ARG A 64 -7.51 -2.19 5.39
CA ARG A 64 -6.33 -2.54 4.59
C ARG A 64 -6.38 -1.77 3.28
N ILE A 65 -5.35 -0.97 3.01
CA ILE A 65 -5.30 -0.09 1.85
C ILE A 65 -4.26 -0.62 0.87
N ASN A 66 -4.69 -0.89 -0.37
CA ASN A 66 -3.81 -1.18 -1.49
C ASN A 66 -3.48 0.11 -2.22
N PRO A 67 -2.23 0.60 -2.17
CA PRO A 67 -1.76 1.71 -3.00
C PRO A 67 -1.87 1.38 -4.49
N VAL A 68 -1.58 2.35 -5.36
CA VAL A 68 -1.50 2.13 -6.81
C VAL A 68 -0.63 0.90 -7.12
N ASP A 69 -1.03 0.09 -8.09
CA ASP A 69 -0.35 -1.14 -8.54
C ASP A 69 -0.28 -2.29 -7.51
N HIS A 70 -0.92 -2.14 -6.35
CA HIS A 70 -0.96 -3.19 -5.33
C HIS A 70 -2.29 -3.96 -5.40
N GLY A 71 -2.21 -5.26 -5.67
CA GLY A 71 -3.38 -6.14 -5.74
C GLY A 71 -4.42 -5.68 -6.77
N ASP A 72 -5.64 -5.51 -6.31
CA ASP A 72 -6.78 -5.11 -7.13
C ASP A 72 -6.77 -3.63 -7.56
N SER A 73 -5.93 -2.78 -6.93
CA SER A 73 -5.75 -1.41 -7.40
C SER A 73 -5.00 -1.30 -8.74
N LEU A 74 -4.35 -2.39 -9.19
CA LEU A 74 -3.61 -2.44 -10.45
C LEU A 74 -4.46 -2.04 -11.67
N SER A 75 -5.73 -2.41 -11.69
CA SER A 75 -6.66 -2.12 -12.79
C SER A 75 -7.32 -0.74 -12.70
N LEU A 76 -7.11 0.01 -11.62
CA LEU A 76 -7.82 1.25 -11.37
C LEU A 76 -7.13 2.48 -11.94
N ASN A 77 -5.81 2.42 -12.14
CA ASN A 77 -5.00 3.58 -12.54
C ASN A 77 -4.15 3.29 -13.75
N LYS A 78 -4.02 4.31 -14.60
CA LYS A 78 -3.05 4.34 -15.68
C LYS A 78 -1.63 4.58 -15.16
N GLU A 79 -1.52 5.46 -14.19
CA GLU A 79 -0.28 5.85 -13.52
C GLU A 79 0.37 4.66 -12.84
N VAL A 80 1.69 4.67 -12.76
CA VAL A 80 2.47 3.67 -12.02
C VAL A 80 2.70 4.12 -10.58
N PHE A 81 2.84 3.13 -9.71
CA PHE A 81 3.21 3.36 -8.31
C PHE A 81 4.55 4.09 -8.20
N ASN A 82 4.58 5.08 -7.33
CA ASN A 82 5.80 5.78 -6.95
C ASN A 82 5.81 6.17 -5.47
N ALA A 83 7.00 6.53 -4.95
CA ALA A 83 7.21 6.80 -3.53
C ALA A 83 6.53 8.09 -3.03
N HIS A 84 6.06 8.98 -3.90
CA HIS A 84 5.36 10.21 -3.50
C HIS A 84 3.88 9.96 -3.19
N GLN A 85 3.32 8.85 -3.62
CA GLN A 85 1.90 8.51 -3.43
C GLN A 85 1.51 8.19 -1.96
N HIS A 86 2.40 8.39 -1.00
CA HIS A 86 2.03 8.36 0.43
C HIS A 86 1.05 9.49 0.81
N HIS A 87 1.01 10.58 0.03
CA HIS A 87 0.03 11.66 0.23
C HIS A 87 -1.40 11.19 -0.06
N GLU A 88 -1.61 10.46 -1.15
CA GLU A 88 -2.92 9.89 -1.50
C GLU A 88 -3.37 8.84 -0.48
N VAL A 89 -2.43 8.07 0.06
CA VAL A 89 -2.72 7.13 1.15
C VAL A 89 -3.09 7.88 2.43
N ALA A 90 -2.41 9.00 2.74
CA ALA A 90 -2.73 9.85 3.87
C ALA A 90 -4.13 10.47 3.75
N GLU A 91 -4.49 10.97 2.57
CA GLU A 91 -5.84 11.48 2.27
C GLU A 91 -6.90 10.38 2.45
N CYS A 92 -6.61 9.17 1.98
CA CYS A 92 -7.49 8.02 2.17
C CYS A 92 -7.70 7.71 3.66
N ILE A 93 -6.63 7.66 4.45
CA ILE A 93 -6.69 7.44 5.91
C ILE A 93 -7.55 8.52 6.57
N GLU A 94 -7.31 9.79 6.23
CA GLU A 94 -8.05 10.92 6.82
C GLU A 94 -9.56 10.84 6.54
N GLN A 95 -9.97 10.33 5.38
CA GLN A 95 -11.38 10.13 5.06
C GLN A 95 -12.11 9.17 6.02
N TYR A 96 -11.39 8.20 6.58
CA TYR A 96 -11.94 7.23 7.53
C TYR A 96 -11.85 7.69 9.00
N MET A 97 -11.14 8.80 9.28
CA MET A 97 -10.96 9.34 10.63
C MET A 97 -12.07 10.35 10.97
N LYS A 98 -13.32 9.87 11.07
CA LYS A 98 -14.50 10.73 11.25
C LYS A 98 -14.91 10.95 12.71
N GLU A 99 -14.60 10.01 13.58
CA GLU A 99 -15.11 9.99 14.95
C GLU A 99 -14.13 10.68 15.93
N PRO A 100 -14.53 11.70 16.70
CA PRO A 100 -13.61 12.52 17.50
C PRO A 100 -12.96 11.77 18.66
N ASN A 101 -13.61 10.78 19.26
CA ASN A 101 -13.10 10.00 20.40
C ASN A 101 -12.63 8.60 20.02
N HIS A 102 -12.37 8.38 18.76
CA HIS A 102 -11.95 7.10 18.21
C HIS A 102 -10.43 7.02 18.11
N LYS A 103 -9.85 5.88 18.47
CA LYS A 103 -8.42 5.64 18.37
C LYS A 103 -8.07 5.13 16.99
N TYR A 104 -7.19 5.84 16.32
CA TYR A 104 -6.68 5.48 15.01
C TYR A 104 -5.20 5.12 15.08
N SER A 105 -4.83 4.00 14.49
CA SER A 105 -3.43 3.56 14.43
C SER A 105 -3.08 3.12 13.01
N LEU A 106 -1.80 3.22 12.66
CA LEU A 106 -1.28 2.89 11.34
C LEU A 106 -0.17 1.85 11.46
N LEU A 107 -0.30 0.74 10.73
CA LEU A 107 0.70 -0.32 10.61
C LEU A 107 1.14 -0.44 9.16
N GLY A 108 2.45 -0.38 8.91
CA GLY A 108 3.00 -0.57 7.58
C GLY A 108 4.12 -1.62 7.55
N PHE A 109 4.16 -2.39 6.47
CA PHE A 109 5.18 -3.41 6.23
C PHE A 109 6.12 -2.99 5.09
N SER A 110 7.44 -3.10 5.29
CA SER A 110 8.45 -2.84 4.27
C SER A 110 8.24 -1.47 3.60
N PHE A 111 7.90 -1.39 2.31
CA PHE A 111 7.57 -0.14 1.64
C PHE A 111 6.33 0.55 2.25
N GLY A 112 5.30 -0.21 2.63
CA GLY A 112 4.18 0.32 3.41
C GLY A 112 4.61 0.85 4.77
N GLY A 113 5.67 0.29 5.35
CA GLY A 113 6.34 0.81 6.54
C GLY A 113 7.01 2.17 6.31
N ASN A 114 7.67 2.37 5.15
CA ASN A 114 8.17 3.68 4.74
C ASN A 114 7.02 4.70 4.62
N PHE A 115 5.92 4.31 3.96
CA PHE A 115 4.73 5.15 3.88
C PHE A 115 4.18 5.49 5.26
N ALA A 116 4.08 4.52 6.17
CA ALA A 116 3.59 4.75 7.53
C ALA A 116 4.43 5.79 8.29
N LEU A 117 5.77 5.70 8.21
CA LEU A 117 6.67 6.69 8.83
C LEU A 117 6.47 8.09 8.23
N ARG A 118 6.38 8.19 6.91
CA ARG A 118 6.19 9.49 6.23
C ARG A 118 4.82 10.09 6.53
N ILE A 119 3.77 9.28 6.53
CA ILE A 119 2.41 9.69 6.90
C ILE A 119 2.37 10.16 8.37
N GLY A 120 3.11 9.47 9.26
CA GLY A 120 3.27 9.90 10.65
C GLY A 120 3.84 11.30 10.83
N CYS A 121 4.60 11.81 9.84
CA CYS A 121 5.14 13.17 9.82
C CYS A 121 4.20 14.20 9.17
N LEU A 122 3.07 13.80 8.61
CA LEU A 122 2.08 14.72 8.04
C LEU A 122 1.04 15.14 9.09
N ASN A 123 0.22 16.15 8.76
CA ASN A 123 -0.85 16.62 9.64
C ASN A 123 -1.82 15.51 10.10
N VAL A 124 -2.14 14.56 9.22
CA VAL A 124 -2.96 13.39 9.58
C VAL A 124 -2.26 12.51 10.61
N GLY A 125 -0.93 12.44 10.59
CA GLY A 125 -0.13 11.64 11.53
C GLY A 125 -0.30 12.08 12.99
N TYR A 126 -0.47 13.37 13.24
CA TYR A 126 -0.72 13.90 14.61
C TYR A 126 -2.08 13.47 15.19
N LYS A 127 -3.00 12.98 14.34
CA LYS A 127 -4.30 12.43 14.75
C LYS A 127 -4.23 10.91 15.02
N LEU A 128 -3.10 10.27 14.70
CA LEU A 128 -2.89 8.84 14.94
C LEU A 128 -2.38 8.58 16.36
N ASP A 129 -3.01 7.66 17.07
CA ASP A 129 -2.57 7.21 18.40
C ASP A 129 -1.21 6.51 18.34
N LYS A 130 -1.01 5.68 17.29
CA LYS A 130 0.25 4.96 17.07
C LYS A 130 0.54 4.79 15.58
N VAL A 131 1.83 4.89 15.24
CA VAL A 131 2.37 4.52 13.93
C VAL A 131 3.41 3.43 14.15
N VAL A 132 3.18 2.28 13.54
CA VAL A 132 4.08 1.12 13.62
C VAL A 132 4.60 0.79 12.23
N SER A 133 5.90 0.64 12.13
CA SER A 133 6.58 0.32 10.89
C SER A 133 7.42 -0.94 11.06
N ILE A 134 7.13 -1.96 10.27
CA ILE A 134 7.84 -3.24 10.31
C ILE A 134 8.77 -3.35 9.12
N CYS A 135 10.08 -3.48 9.40
CA CYS A 135 11.16 -3.58 8.41
C CYS A 135 11.05 -2.51 7.30
N PRO A 136 10.95 -1.21 7.65
CA PRO A 136 10.75 -0.17 6.65
C PRO A 136 11.95 -0.02 5.72
N MET A 137 11.67 0.28 4.45
CA MET A 137 12.68 0.72 3.50
C MET A 137 12.95 2.22 3.73
N VAL A 138 13.84 2.57 4.67
CA VAL A 138 14.13 3.98 5.02
C VAL A 138 15.15 4.62 4.08
N ASP A 139 16.10 3.85 3.60
CA ASP A 139 17.07 4.25 2.58
C ASP A 139 16.80 3.44 1.30
N HIS A 140 16.26 4.10 0.28
CA HIS A 140 15.89 3.45 -0.98
C HIS A 140 17.14 3.00 -1.76
N GLU A 141 18.19 3.82 -1.78
CA GLU A 141 19.38 3.52 -2.54
C GLU A 141 20.13 2.32 -1.96
N LEU A 142 20.35 2.33 -0.63
CA LEU A 142 20.96 1.22 0.08
C LEU A 142 20.11 -0.05 -0.03
N SER A 143 18.79 0.08 0.09
CA SER A 143 17.85 -1.06 -0.03
C SER A 143 17.89 -1.68 -1.43
N LEU A 144 17.97 -0.85 -2.48
CA LEU A 144 18.11 -1.33 -3.85
C LEU A 144 19.46 -2.01 -4.07
N ASP A 145 20.54 -1.48 -3.48
CA ASP A 145 21.86 -2.10 -3.54
C ASP A 145 21.90 -3.46 -2.84
N MET A 146 21.24 -3.59 -1.70
CA MET A 146 21.10 -4.87 -0.99
C MET A 146 20.27 -5.89 -1.78
N MET A 147 19.30 -5.44 -2.61
CA MET A 147 18.51 -6.31 -3.48
C MET A 147 19.24 -6.78 -4.74
N LYS A 148 20.54 -6.48 -4.91
CA LYS A 148 21.36 -6.91 -6.05
C LYS A 148 21.56 -8.43 -6.14
N SER A 149 21.20 -9.22 -5.12
CA SER A 149 21.24 -10.67 -5.22
C SER A 149 20.36 -11.14 -6.38
N SER A 150 20.83 -12.10 -7.15
CA SER A 150 20.19 -12.60 -8.37
C SER A 150 18.73 -13.03 -8.17
N PHE A 151 18.38 -13.55 -6.99
CA PHE A 151 17.04 -14.00 -6.65
C PHE A 151 16.06 -12.83 -6.47
N PHE A 152 16.39 -11.83 -5.64
CA PHE A 152 15.51 -10.68 -5.42
C PHE A 152 15.34 -9.83 -6.67
N LYS A 153 16.43 -9.62 -7.42
CA LYS A 153 16.40 -8.93 -8.71
C LYS A 153 15.45 -9.62 -9.69
N TRP A 154 15.53 -10.94 -9.82
CA TRP A 154 14.64 -11.73 -10.67
C TRP A 154 13.18 -11.63 -10.20
N TYR A 155 12.93 -11.78 -8.89
CA TYR A 155 11.59 -11.76 -8.31
C TYR A 155 10.86 -10.43 -8.55
N TYR A 156 11.50 -9.31 -8.21
CA TYR A 156 10.90 -7.99 -8.39
C TYR A 156 10.79 -7.59 -9.86
N ARG A 157 11.79 -7.91 -10.69
CA ARG A 157 11.72 -7.71 -12.13
C ARG A 157 10.53 -8.45 -12.73
N ARG A 158 10.26 -9.67 -12.32
CA ARG A 158 9.08 -10.44 -12.78
C ARG A 158 7.77 -9.77 -12.38
N LYS A 159 7.66 -9.24 -11.15
CA LYS A 159 6.48 -8.49 -10.71
C LYS A 159 6.27 -7.23 -11.54
N TRP A 160 7.30 -6.43 -11.76
CA TRP A 160 7.24 -5.22 -12.57
C TRP A 160 6.82 -5.49 -14.00
N LEU A 161 7.47 -6.44 -14.64
CA LEU A 161 7.11 -6.79 -16.02
C LEU A 161 5.64 -7.22 -16.14
N ARG A 162 5.08 -7.86 -15.12
CA ARG A 162 3.63 -8.17 -15.08
C ARG A 162 2.79 -6.91 -15.00
N THR A 163 3.14 -5.99 -14.11
CA THR A 163 2.44 -4.71 -13.94
C THR A 163 2.47 -3.91 -15.25
N PHE A 164 3.64 -3.72 -15.84
CA PHE A 164 3.77 -2.95 -17.08
C PHE A 164 3.07 -3.61 -18.28
N LYS A 165 3.17 -4.92 -18.43
CA LYS A 165 2.45 -5.66 -19.48
C LYS A 165 0.93 -5.54 -19.30
N PHE A 166 0.44 -5.61 -18.07
CA PHE A 166 -0.98 -5.41 -17.78
C PHE A 166 -1.42 -4.00 -18.16
N LYS A 167 -0.67 -2.98 -17.76
CA LYS A 167 -0.97 -1.57 -18.08
C LYS A 167 -0.94 -1.32 -19.58
N GLN A 168 0.09 -1.75 -20.29
CA GLN A 168 0.20 -1.58 -21.74
C GLN A 168 -0.95 -2.25 -22.50
N LYS A 169 -1.44 -3.40 -22.00
CA LYS A 169 -2.60 -4.07 -22.60
C LYS A 169 -3.91 -3.31 -22.40
N ASN A 170 -4.09 -2.63 -21.25
CA ASN A 170 -5.33 -1.97 -20.89
C ASN A 170 -5.37 -0.48 -21.24
N TRP A 171 -4.20 0.13 -21.45
CA TRP A 171 -4.04 1.54 -21.83
C TRP A 171 -3.09 1.64 -23.02
N SER A 172 -3.64 1.70 -24.23
CA SER A 172 -2.89 1.61 -25.50
C SER A 172 -1.96 2.82 -25.78
N ASP A 173 -2.18 3.92 -25.08
CA ASP A 173 -1.37 5.15 -25.20
C ASP A 173 -0.12 5.15 -24.30
N ILE A 174 0.15 4.06 -23.58
CA ILE A 174 1.35 3.89 -22.77
C ILE A 174 2.33 2.97 -23.48
N ASP A 175 3.55 3.45 -23.68
CA ASP A 175 4.64 2.64 -24.20
C ASP A 175 5.70 2.36 -23.12
N PHE A 176 5.76 1.12 -22.67
CA PHE A 176 6.78 0.62 -21.75
C PHE A 176 7.91 -0.14 -22.47
N SER A 177 8.03 -0.06 -23.79
CA SER A 177 9.03 -0.82 -24.56
C SER A 177 10.47 -0.56 -24.12
N LYS A 178 10.76 0.65 -23.66
CA LYS A 178 12.08 1.02 -23.10
C LYS A 178 12.34 0.33 -21.76
N ILE A 179 11.31 0.21 -20.91
CA ILE A 179 11.42 -0.41 -19.58
C ILE A 179 11.75 -1.89 -19.67
N TYR A 180 11.28 -2.60 -20.70
CA TYR A 180 11.60 -4.02 -20.87
C TYR A 180 13.10 -4.28 -21.15
N LYS A 181 13.83 -3.25 -21.62
CA LYS A 181 15.26 -3.31 -21.90
C LYS A 181 16.12 -2.98 -20.68
N ILE A 182 15.55 -2.41 -19.64
CA ILE A 182 16.26 -1.99 -18.44
C ILE A 182 16.74 -3.24 -17.69
N LYS A 183 18.04 -3.30 -17.46
CA LYS A 183 18.69 -4.41 -16.74
C LYS A 183 18.93 -4.10 -15.27
N ASP A 184 19.01 -2.81 -14.91
CA ASP A 184 19.27 -2.37 -13.55
C ASP A 184 18.02 -1.75 -12.90
N PHE A 185 17.84 -2.07 -11.65
CA PHE A 185 16.72 -1.60 -10.83
C PHE A 185 16.77 -0.08 -10.58
N LYS A 186 17.96 0.51 -10.49
CA LYS A 186 18.17 1.95 -10.29
C LYS A 186 17.69 2.79 -11.47
N GLU A 187 17.78 2.25 -12.69
CA GLU A 187 17.34 2.96 -13.90
C GLU A 187 15.80 3.14 -13.99
N VAL A 188 15.03 2.35 -13.22
CA VAL A 188 13.56 2.41 -13.21
C VAL A 188 13.04 3.32 -12.11
N THR A 189 13.83 3.56 -11.08
CA THR A 189 13.43 4.33 -9.88
C THR A 189 13.99 5.74 -9.85
N ALA A 190 14.85 6.08 -10.79
CA ALA A 190 15.36 7.43 -11.05
C ALA A 190 14.39 8.23 -11.92
#